data_263e6bd344efa064b822dd9be61dc2cb
#
_entry.id   263e6bd344efa064b822dd9be61dc2cb
#
_cell.length_a   1.000
_cell.length_b   1.000
_cell.length_c   1.000
_cell.angle_alpha   90.00
_cell.angle_beta   90.00
_cell.angle_gamma   90.00
#
_symmetry.space_group_name_H-M   'P 1'
#
loop_
_entity.id
_entity.type
_entity.pdbx_description
1 polymer ?
#
loop_
_entity_poly.entity_id
_entity_poly.type
_entity_poly.pdbx_seq_one_letter_code
_entity_poly.pdbx_strand_id
1 'polypeptide(L)'
;MTGLVNEILSRLSLPDKAKLLVEGGVSALRLDPAGMLKTYLDAELKGYLSTKPKNANLQSVLLHEVLTDLCLGLGEIDLLNVFAQHVHDNYNAKPGFVTYNFPRFIEFFEGKGFSLNGAVIMTPFNSLGYQMSPSRDACKATLSNLGEGHVIAMSIMAGGYLKLDEAIEYVLNLPNLTGVAVGVSSKEHAQTTFTRLSSRTSQTSELVRRPNGLGQ
;
A
#
# COMPACT_ATOMS: atom_id res chain seq x y z
N MET A 1 -6.55 16.51 12.91
CA MET A 1 -7.20 16.76 11.60
C MET A 1 -6.83 18.12 10.98
N THR A 2 -6.75 19.21 11.73
CA THR A 2 -6.43 20.57 11.19
C THR A 2 -5.05 20.70 10.54
N GLY A 3 -4.04 19.97 10.99
CA GLY A 3 -2.68 20.06 10.41
C GLY A 3 -2.58 19.49 8.99
N LEU A 4 -3.17 18.32 8.74
CA LEU A 4 -3.16 17.65 7.44
C LEU A 4 -3.91 18.47 6.38
N VAL A 5 -5.10 18.98 6.73
CA VAL A 5 -5.90 19.82 5.84
C VAL A 5 -5.15 21.10 5.45
N ASN A 6 -4.50 21.75 6.41
CA ASN A 6 -3.69 22.95 6.14
C ASN A 6 -2.47 22.64 5.27
N GLU A 7 -1.83 21.50 5.43
CA GLU A 7 -0.71 21.06 4.60
C GLU A 7 -1.15 20.82 3.16
N ILE A 8 -2.26 20.11 2.95
CA ILE A 8 -2.84 19.88 1.62
C ILE A 8 -3.18 21.21 0.95
N LEU A 9 -3.91 22.06 1.65
CA LEU A 9 -4.30 23.37 1.12
C LEU A 9 -3.10 24.25 0.77
N SER A 10 -1.99 24.16 1.51
CA SER A 10 -0.78 24.95 1.21
C SER A 10 -0.13 24.59 -0.13
N ARG A 11 -0.31 23.37 -0.60
CA ARG A 11 0.28 22.84 -1.85
C ARG A 11 -0.57 23.11 -3.10
N LEU A 12 -1.83 23.54 -2.93
CA LEU A 12 -2.77 23.77 -4.03
C LEU A 12 -2.75 25.21 -4.52
N SER A 13 -2.98 25.41 -5.83
CA SER A 13 -3.22 26.73 -6.42
C SER A 13 -4.55 27.32 -5.93
N LEU A 14 -4.74 28.64 -6.03
CA LEU A 14 -6.00 29.28 -5.64
C LEU A 14 -7.24 28.72 -6.39
N PRO A 15 -7.20 28.48 -7.72
CA PRO A 15 -8.32 27.84 -8.42
C PRO A 15 -8.62 26.44 -7.92
N ASP A 16 -7.59 25.64 -7.63
CA ASP A 16 -7.76 24.27 -7.13
C ASP A 16 -8.34 24.24 -5.72
N LYS A 17 -7.94 25.20 -4.86
CA LYS A 17 -8.56 25.37 -3.53
C LYS A 17 -10.03 25.70 -3.62
N ALA A 18 -10.41 26.62 -4.51
CA ALA A 18 -11.81 26.98 -4.71
C ALA A 18 -12.62 25.78 -5.24
N LYS A 19 -12.08 25.03 -6.20
CA LYS A 19 -12.70 23.82 -6.72
C LYS A 19 -12.89 22.77 -5.63
N LEU A 20 -11.87 22.50 -4.83
CA LEU A 20 -11.93 21.56 -3.70
C LEU A 20 -13.01 21.93 -2.69
N LEU A 21 -13.12 23.21 -2.33
CA LEU A 21 -14.12 23.70 -1.39
C LEU A 21 -15.55 23.57 -1.95
N VAL A 22 -15.75 23.86 -3.23
CA VAL A 22 -17.07 23.76 -3.86
C VAL A 22 -17.48 22.30 -4.06
N GLU A 23 -16.65 21.48 -4.68
CA GLU A 23 -16.98 20.08 -4.99
C GLU A 23 -17.07 19.23 -3.70
N GLY A 24 -16.11 19.40 -2.78
CA GLY A 24 -16.13 18.73 -1.48
C GLY A 24 -17.32 19.15 -0.63
N GLY A 25 -17.67 20.44 -0.62
CA GLY A 25 -18.82 20.97 0.09
C GLY A 25 -20.15 20.44 -0.47
N VAL A 26 -20.29 20.41 -1.81
CA VAL A 26 -21.47 19.85 -2.46
C VAL A 26 -21.63 18.35 -2.18
N SER A 27 -20.55 17.58 -2.26
CA SER A 27 -20.58 16.15 -1.97
C SER A 27 -20.91 15.86 -0.51
N ALA A 28 -20.38 16.65 0.42
CA ALA A 28 -20.69 16.55 1.85
C ALA A 28 -22.17 16.86 2.14
N LEU A 29 -22.72 17.91 1.52
CA LEU A 29 -24.14 18.26 1.66
C LEU A 29 -25.09 17.21 1.07
N ARG A 30 -24.65 16.48 0.05
CA ARG A 30 -25.40 15.39 -0.58
C ARG A 30 -25.20 14.04 0.08
N LEU A 31 -24.37 13.95 1.12
CA LEU A 31 -23.93 12.66 1.71
C LEU A 31 -23.44 11.70 0.63
N ASP A 32 -22.57 12.20 -0.27
CA ASP A 32 -21.95 11.43 -1.36
C ASP A 32 -20.51 11.03 -0.98
N PRO A 33 -20.29 9.86 -0.36
CA PRO A 33 -18.97 9.42 0.03
C PRO A 33 -18.01 9.21 -1.16
N ALA A 34 -18.56 8.81 -2.31
CA ALA A 34 -17.78 8.60 -3.52
C ALA A 34 -17.23 9.92 -4.09
N GLY A 35 -18.07 10.95 -4.15
CA GLY A 35 -17.66 12.29 -4.56
C GLY A 35 -16.64 12.91 -3.59
N MET A 36 -16.84 12.71 -2.28
CA MET A 36 -15.89 13.17 -1.26
C MET A 36 -14.52 12.48 -1.41
N LEU A 37 -14.50 11.16 -1.61
CA LEU A 37 -13.27 10.40 -1.81
C LEU A 37 -12.51 10.86 -3.06
N LYS A 38 -13.19 11.01 -4.20
CA LYS A 38 -12.59 11.52 -5.44
C LYS A 38 -11.98 12.91 -5.27
N THR A 39 -12.73 13.82 -4.65
CA THR A 39 -12.29 15.21 -4.40
C THR A 39 -11.04 15.25 -3.50
N TYR A 40 -11.02 14.43 -2.46
CA TYR A 40 -9.86 14.29 -1.58
C TYR A 40 -8.63 13.75 -2.33
N LEU A 41 -8.81 12.66 -3.09
CA LEU A 41 -7.73 12.06 -3.88
C LEU A 41 -7.15 13.04 -4.90
N ASP A 42 -8.01 13.77 -5.61
CA ASP A 42 -7.57 14.76 -6.60
C ASP A 42 -6.75 15.89 -5.95
N ALA A 43 -7.12 16.31 -4.76
CA ALA A 43 -6.38 17.32 -4.02
C ALA A 43 -4.99 16.83 -3.61
N GLU A 44 -4.89 15.63 -3.02
CA GLU A 44 -3.62 15.02 -2.62
C GLU A 44 -2.72 14.76 -3.83
N LEU A 45 -3.25 14.15 -4.88
CA LEU A 45 -2.47 13.78 -6.04
C LEU A 45 -2.00 15.00 -6.84
N LYS A 46 -2.80 16.05 -6.97
CA LYS A 46 -2.36 17.32 -7.58
C LYS A 46 -1.20 17.94 -6.79
N GLY A 47 -1.29 17.97 -5.45
CA GLY A 47 -0.22 18.44 -4.59
C GLY A 47 1.08 17.66 -4.83
N TYR A 48 1.00 16.32 -4.85
CA TYR A 48 2.14 15.46 -5.12
C TYR A 48 2.71 15.67 -6.53
N LEU A 49 1.86 15.64 -7.56
CA LEU A 49 2.27 15.76 -8.96
C LEU A 49 2.93 17.12 -9.29
N SER A 50 2.54 18.19 -8.58
CA SER A 50 3.15 19.51 -8.74
C SER A 50 4.58 19.60 -8.17
N THR A 51 4.91 18.73 -7.22
CA THR A 51 6.21 18.76 -6.50
C THR A 51 7.14 17.60 -6.85
N LYS A 52 6.63 16.53 -7.50
CA LYS A 52 7.46 15.38 -7.85
C LYS A 52 8.59 15.72 -8.84
N PRO A 53 9.73 15.01 -8.81
CA PRO A 53 10.76 15.16 -9.82
C PRO A 53 10.23 14.87 -11.24
N LYS A 54 10.74 15.60 -12.24
CA LYS A 54 10.27 15.49 -13.64
C LYS A 54 10.40 14.08 -14.23
N ASN A 55 11.40 13.33 -13.78
CA ASN A 55 11.71 11.96 -14.19
C ASN A 55 11.01 10.88 -13.34
N ALA A 56 10.23 11.26 -12.34
CA ALA A 56 9.47 10.33 -11.53
C ALA A 56 8.08 10.09 -12.13
N ASN A 57 7.69 8.83 -12.28
CA ASN A 57 6.37 8.43 -12.73
C ASN A 57 5.53 7.92 -11.55
N LEU A 58 4.26 8.29 -11.52
CA LEU A 58 3.31 7.73 -10.56
C LEU A 58 2.99 6.30 -11.00
N GLN A 59 3.41 5.30 -10.24
CA GLN A 59 3.20 3.88 -10.54
C GLN A 59 1.90 3.36 -9.91
N SER A 60 1.64 3.76 -8.66
CA SER A 60 0.47 3.30 -7.91
C SER A 60 0.03 4.35 -6.90
N VAL A 61 -1.25 4.31 -6.56
CA VAL A 61 -1.86 5.09 -5.49
C VAL A 61 -2.50 4.12 -4.51
N LEU A 62 -2.13 4.19 -3.24
CA LEU A 62 -2.63 3.27 -2.22
C LEU A 62 -3.63 3.97 -1.31
N LEU A 63 -4.82 3.39 -1.18
CA LEU A 63 -5.82 3.83 -0.21
C LEU A 63 -5.36 3.48 1.20
N HIS A 64 -5.45 4.45 2.10
CA HIS A 64 -5.00 4.32 3.48
C HIS A 64 -5.78 3.22 4.23
N GLU A 65 -5.12 2.50 5.15
CA GLU A 65 -5.71 1.37 5.88
C GLU A 65 -7.00 1.72 6.63
N VAL A 66 -7.10 2.93 7.18
CA VAL A 66 -8.32 3.37 7.88
C VAL A 66 -9.54 3.32 6.97
N LEU A 67 -9.42 3.79 5.73
CA LEU A 67 -10.53 3.76 4.77
C LEU A 67 -10.75 2.36 4.21
N THR A 68 -9.66 1.64 3.90
CA THR A 68 -9.74 0.27 3.40
C THR A 68 -10.44 -0.64 4.42
N ASP A 69 -9.94 -0.67 5.65
CA ASP A 69 -10.45 -1.57 6.69
C ASP A 69 -11.86 -1.15 7.18
N LEU A 70 -12.18 0.16 7.13
CA LEU A 70 -13.55 0.64 7.37
C LEU A 70 -14.52 0.11 6.30
N CYS A 71 -14.17 0.22 5.02
CA CYS A 71 -14.99 -0.33 3.93
C CYS A 71 -15.15 -1.85 4.05
N LEU A 72 -14.10 -2.59 4.43
CA LEU A 72 -14.19 -4.02 4.71
C LEU A 72 -15.15 -4.33 5.86
N GLY A 73 -15.11 -3.55 6.94
CA GLY A 73 -15.96 -3.70 8.11
C GLY A 73 -17.42 -3.43 7.82
N LEU A 74 -17.72 -2.44 6.97
CA LEU A 74 -19.08 -2.05 6.58
C LEU A 74 -19.61 -2.82 5.36
N GLY A 75 -18.75 -3.55 4.63
CA GLY A 75 -19.14 -4.26 3.41
C GLY A 75 -19.25 -3.37 2.17
N GLU A 76 -18.63 -2.17 2.20
CA GLU A 76 -18.74 -1.12 1.18
C GLU A 76 -17.74 -1.34 0.03
N ILE A 77 -17.98 -2.39 -0.79
CA ILE A 77 -17.14 -2.70 -1.96
C ILE A 77 -17.21 -1.60 -3.03
N ASP A 78 -18.36 -0.96 -3.19
CA ASP A 78 -18.58 0.04 -4.22
C ASP A 78 -17.66 1.25 -4.05
N LEU A 79 -17.40 1.64 -2.81
CA LEU A 79 -16.47 2.74 -2.54
C LEU A 79 -15.02 2.39 -2.91
N LEU A 80 -14.60 1.14 -2.67
CA LEU A 80 -13.29 0.63 -3.08
C LEU A 80 -13.17 0.54 -4.60
N ASN A 81 -14.25 0.15 -5.29
CA ASN A 81 -14.33 0.15 -6.76
C ASN A 81 -14.22 1.57 -7.33
N VAL A 82 -14.95 2.52 -6.75
CA VAL A 82 -14.88 3.94 -7.15
C VAL A 82 -13.45 4.47 -7.00
N PHE A 83 -12.76 4.13 -5.92
CA PHE A 83 -11.35 4.47 -5.74
C PHE A 83 -10.49 3.87 -6.84
N ALA A 84 -10.59 2.57 -7.08
CA ALA A 84 -9.76 1.85 -8.05
C ALA A 84 -9.94 2.42 -9.46
N GLN A 85 -11.20 2.61 -9.87
CA GLN A 85 -11.55 3.18 -11.18
C GLN A 85 -11.04 4.61 -11.32
N HIS A 86 -11.22 5.45 -10.30
CA HIS A 86 -10.79 6.85 -10.34
C HIS A 86 -9.27 6.98 -10.50
N VAL A 87 -8.49 6.15 -9.78
CA VAL A 87 -7.03 6.10 -9.90
C VAL A 87 -6.60 5.65 -11.28
N HIS A 88 -7.21 4.59 -11.80
CA HIS A 88 -6.90 4.08 -13.13
C HIS A 88 -7.19 5.12 -14.23
N ASP A 89 -8.41 5.66 -14.25
CA ASP A 89 -8.92 6.48 -15.37
C ASP A 89 -8.31 7.88 -15.39
N ASN A 90 -8.03 8.48 -14.21
CA ASN A 90 -7.57 9.86 -14.16
C ASN A 90 -6.05 10.01 -14.00
N TYR A 91 -5.37 8.98 -13.52
CA TYR A 91 -3.94 9.06 -13.22
C TYR A 91 -3.09 8.02 -13.96
N ASN A 92 -3.71 7.10 -14.69
CA ASN A 92 -3.03 5.97 -15.37
C ASN A 92 -2.07 5.24 -14.42
N ALA A 93 -2.49 5.09 -13.16
CA ALA A 93 -1.75 4.45 -12.09
C ALA A 93 -2.48 3.18 -11.61
N LYS A 94 -1.73 2.25 -11.01
CA LYS A 94 -2.31 1.06 -10.41
C LYS A 94 -3.02 1.43 -9.09
N PRO A 95 -4.27 1.03 -8.88
CA PRO A 95 -4.88 1.17 -7.57
C PRO A 95 -4.21 0.23 -6.58
N GLY A 96 -4.12 0.65 -5.35
CA GLY A 96 -3.58 -0.16 -4.27
C GLY A 96 -4.35 0.06 -2.97
N PHE A 97 -4.16 -0.85 -2.03
CA PHE A 97 -4.88 -0.86 -0.77
C PHE A 97 -3.91 -1.18 0.37
N VAL A 98 -3.98 -0.40 1.42
CA VAL A 98 -3.29 -0.71 2.68
C VAL A 98 -4.29 -1.33 3.62
N THR A 99 -3.98 -2.48 4.22
CA THR A 99 -4.88 -3.16 5.17
C THR A 99 -4.08 -3.83 6.29
N TYR A 100 -4.64 -3.83 7.50
CA TYR A 100 -4.14 -4.63 8.63
C TYR A 100 -4.85 -5.98 8.74
N ASN A 101 -5.89 -6.23 7.93
CA ASN A 101 -6.63 -7.48 7.92
C ASN A 101 -6.55 -8.16 6.54
N PHE A 102 -5.35 -8.60 6.19
CA PHE A 102 -5.04 -9.15 4.87
C PHE A 102 -5.92 -10.36 4.49
N PRO A 103 -6.15 -11.37 5.34
CA PRO A 103 -7.04 -12.48 5.01
C PRO A 103 -8.46 -12.00 4.68
N ARG A 104 -9.03 -11.11 5.51
CA ARG A 104 -10.36 -10.58 5.29
C ARG A 104 -10.46 -9.75 4.01
N PHE A 105 -9.39 -9.02 3.68
CA PHE A 105 -9.30 -8.26 2.44
C PHE A 105 -9.40 -9.19 1.22
N ILE A 106 -8.62 -10.27 1.19
CA ILE A 106 -8.63 -11.23 0.08
C ILE A 106 -10.00 -11.92 -0.04
N GLU A 107 -10.54 -12.47 1.04
CA GLU A 107 -11.88 -13.08 1.06
C GLU A 107 -12.95 -12.14 0.53
N PHE A 108 -12.89 -10.86 0.93
CA PHE A 108 -13.89 -9.87 0.57
C PHE A 108 -13.92 -9.61 -0.94
N PHE A 109 -12.76 -9.45 -1.55
CA PHE A 109 -12.65 -9.22 -2.98
C PHE A 109 -12.96 -10.48 -3.80
N GLU A 110 -12.45 -11.64 -3.42
CA GLU A 110 -12.75 -12.91 -4.07
C GLU A 110 -14.25 -13.23 -3.98
N GLY A 111 -14.86 -13.09 -2.82
CA GLY A 111 -16.29 -13.34 -2.60
C GLY A 111 -17.23 -12.40 -3.38
N LYS A 112 -16.74 -11.27 -3.85
CA LYS A 112 -17.48 -10.32 -4.69
C LYS A 112 -17.11 -10.40 -6.18
N GLY A 113 -16.23 -11.33 -6.57
CA GLY A 113 -15.78 -11.48 -7.95
C GLY A 113 -14.93 -10.32 -8.48
N PHE A 114 -14.32 -9.54 -7.58
CA PHE A 114 -13.43 -8.45 -7.95
C PHE A 114 -12.03 -8.99 -8.21
N SER A 115 -11.47 -8.69 -9.38
CA SER A 115 -10.11 -9.08 -9.71
C SER A 115 -9.09 -8.17 -9.02
N LEU A 116 -8.18 -8.77 -8.28
CA LEU A 116 -7.00 -8.10 -7.71
C LEU A 116 -5.84 -8.03 -8.71
N ASN A 117 -6.06 -8.46 -9.95
CA ASN A 117 -5.04 -8.42 -10.99
C ASN A 117 -4.57 -6.98 -11.25
N GLY A 118 -3.27 -6.75 -11.09
CA GLY A 118 -2.66 -5.43 -11.22
C GLY A 118 -2.82 -4.52 -10.00
N ALA A 119 -3.61 -4.89 -8.98
CA ALA A 119 -3.69 -4.12 -7.74
C ALA A 119 -2.45 -4.32 -6.86
N VAL A 120 -2.09 -3.30 -6.10
CA VAL A 120 -1.01 -3.34 -5.10
C VAL A 120 -1.62 -3.45 -3.71
N ILE A 121 -1.22 -4.47 -2.95
CA ILE A 121 -1.68 -4.66 -1.58
C ILE A 121 -0.50 -4.44 -0.64
N MET A 122 -0.61 -3.50 0.29
CA MET A 122 0.41 -3.26 1.29
C MET A 122 -0.13 -3.64 2.67
N THR A 123 0.56 -4.56 3.35
CA THR A 123 0.08 -5.13 4.62
C THR A 123 1.25 -5.52 5.53
N PRO A 124 1.08 -5.53 6.86
CA PRO A 124 2.15 -5.91 7.78
C PRO A 124 2.57 -7.37 7.61
N PHE A 125 3.90 -7.58 7.56
CA PHE A 125 4.51 -8.90 7.70
C PHE A 125 5.76 -8.82 8.59
N ASN A 126 5.70 -9.44 9.75
CA ASN A 126 6.81 -9.52 10.72
C ASN A 126 6.70 -10.80 11.57
N SER A 127 7.82 -11.21 12.16
CA SER A 127 7.89 -12.47 12.92
C SER A 127 7.08 -12.44 14.22
N LEU A 128 6.77 -11.24 14.77
CA LEU A 128 5.98 -11.07 15.99
C LEU A 128 4.46 -11.06 15.77
N GLY A 129 3.99 -10.95 14.52
CA GLY A 129 2.56 -10.78 14.24
C GLY A 129 2.02 -9.38 14.56
N TYR A 130 2.89 -8.39 14.72
CA TYR A 130 2.50 -7.02 15.04
C TYR A 130 1.64 -6.44 13.91
N GLN A 131 0.44 -5.96 14.24
CA GLN A 131 -0.56 -5.44 13.30
C GLN A 131 -1.02 -6.44 12.22
N MET A 132 -0.83 -7.73 12.41
CA MET A 132 -1.25 -8.79 11.48
C MET A 132 -2.56 -9.41 11.97
N SER A 133 -3.70 -8.92 11.48
CA SER A 133 -5.03 -9.42 11.85
C SER A 133 -5.50 -10.48 10.85
N PRO A 134 -6.17 -11.56 11.30
CA PRO A 134 -6.47 -11.93 12.70
C PRO A 134 -5.27 -12.56 13.42
N SER A 135 -4.26 -13.03 12.69
CA SER A 135 -3.03 -13.60 13.23
C SER A 135 -1.92 -13.64 12.18
N ARG A 136 -0.66 -13.75 12.63
CA ARG A 136 0.50 -13.95 11.75
C ARG A 136 0.33 -15.17 10.86
N ASP A 137 -0.14 -16.29 11.41
CA ASP A 137 -0.23 -17.54 10.68
C ASP A 137 -1.36 -17.52 9.63
N ALA A 138 -2.48 -16.86 9.94
CA ALA A 138 -3.54 -16.62 8.95
C ALA A 138 -3.04 -15.73 7.79
N CYS A 139 -2.33 -14.64 8.08
CA CYS A 139 -1.76 -13.79 7.05
C CYS A 139 -0.74 -14.53 6.16
N LYS A 140 0.12 -15.39 6.76
CA LYS A 140 1.06 -16.23 6.01
C LYS A 140 0.35 -17.24 5.13
N ALA A 141 -0.68 -17.92 5.64
CA ALA A 141 -1.46 -18.88 4.88
C ALA A 141 -2.14 -18.22 3.67
N THR A 142 -2.76 -17.06 3.86
CA THR A 142 -3.36 -16.27 2.78
C THR A 142 -2.31 -15.87 1.73
N LEU A 143 -1.15 -15.39 2.16
CA LEU A 143 -0.07 -15.03 1.23
C LEU A 143 0.43 -16.21 0.43
N SER A 144 0.57 -17.39 1.05
CA SER A 144 1.03 -18.62 0.38
C SER A 144 0.05 -19.12 -0.67
N ASN A 145 -1.25 -18.89 -0.47
CA ASN A 145 -2.32 -19.32 -1.36
C ASN A 145 -2.72 -18.26 -2.40
N LEU A 146 -2.15 -17.07 -2.33
CA LEU A 146 -2.47 -15.96 -3.24
C LEU A 146 -1.99 -16.33 -4.66
N GLY A 147 -2.92 -16.40 -5.61
CA GLY A 147 -2.62 -16.74 -7.01
C GLY A 147 -2.03 -15.56 -7.78
N GLU A 148 -2.67 -14.39 -7.67
CA GLU A 148 -2.28 -13.17 -8.38
C GLU A 148 -2.35 -11.96 -7.43
N GLY A 149 -1.47 -10.99 -7.64
CA GLY A 149 -1.43 -9.75 -6.88
C GLY A 149 0.00 -9.31 -6.57
N HIS A 150 0.15 -8.01 -6.30
CA HIS A 150 1.42 -7.42 -5.87
C HIS A 150 1.36 -7.12 -4.38
N VAL A 151 1.97 -7.98 -3.56
CA VAL A 151 1.98 -7.79 -2.10
C VAL A 151 3.28 -7.15 -1.65
N ILE A 152 3.16 -6.02 -0.97
CA ILE A 152 4.27 -5.28 -0.35
C ILE A 152 4.18 -5.44 1.18
N ALA A 153 5.21 -5.99 1.79
CA ALA A 153 5.30 -6.07 3.24
C ALA A 153 5.62 -4.69 3.83
N MET A 154 4.86 -4.28 4.83
CA MET A 154 5.17 -3.13 5.68
C MET A 154 5.32 -3.54 7.14
N SER A 155 5.69 -2.61 8.02
CA SER A 155 5.87 -2.84 9.46
C SER A 155 6.79 -4.03 9.78
N ILE A 156 7.77 -4.30 8.91
CA ILE A 156 8.64 -5.49 9.00
C ILE A 156 9.44 -5.55 10.30
N MET A 157 9.79 -4.39 10.86
CA MET A 157 10.48 -4.26 12.15
C MET A 157 9.52 -4.22 13.34
N ALA A 158 8.23 -4.48 13.15
CA ALA A 158 7.22 -4.53 14.23
C ALA A 158 7.24 -3.30 15.14
N GLY A 159 7.27 -2.10 14.57
CA GLY A 159 7.34 -0.86 15.36
C GLY A 159 8.69 -0.61 16.04
N GLY A 160 9.75 -1.31 15.63
CA GLY A 160 11.10 -1.22 16.22
C GLY A 160 11.43 -2.31 17.25
N TYR A 161 10.52 -3.26 17.47
CA TYR A 161 10.78 -4.41 18.36
C TYR A 161 11.72 -5.45 17.73
N LEU A 162 11.83 -5.50 16.40
CA LEU A 162 12.75 -6.39 15.67
C LEU A 162 13.95 -5.63 15.14
N LYS A 163 15.11 -6.28 15.19
CA LYS A 163 16.30 -5.79 14.50
C LYS A 163 16.14 -5.91 13.00
N LEU A 164 16.78 -5.02 12.26
CA LEU A 164 16.67 -4.96 10.79
C LEU A 164 17.04 -6.29 10.10
N ASP A 165 18.14 -6.93 10.50
CA ASP A 165 18.60 -8.18 9.89
C ASP A 165 17.60 -9.33 10.11
N GLU A 166 17.01 -9.43 11.30
CA GLU A 166 15.98 -10.40 11.65
C GLU A 166 14.69 -10.17 10.83
N ALA A 167 14.30 -8.90 10.70
CA ALA A 167 13.14 -8.51 9.92
C ALA A 167 13.33 -8.82 8.42
N ILE A 168 14.52 -8.55 7.87
CA ILE A 168 14.86 -8.88 6.49
C ILE A 168 14.84 -10.38 6.26
N GLU A 169 15.47 -11.17 7.13
CA GLU A 169 15.48 -12.62 7.03
C GLU A 169 14.06 -13.20 7.03
N TYR A 170 13.20 -12.69 7.90
CA TYR A 170 11.81 -13.12 7.95
C TYR A 170 11.08 -12.87 6.63
N VAL A 171 11.13 -11.65 6.07
CA VAL A 171 10.38 -11.32 4.85
C VAL A 171 10.92 -11.97 3.60
N LEU A 172 12.23 -12.22 3.51
CA LEU A 172 12.85 -12.94 2.38
C LEU A 172 12.45 -14.43 2.31
N ASN A 173 12.02 -15.00 3.42
CA ASN A 173 11.52 -16.38 3.49
C ASN A 173 10.00 -16.51 3.24
N LEU A 174 9.30 -15.40 2.97
CA LEU A 174 7.89 -15.43 2.64
C LEU A 174 7.68 -15.65 1.13
N PRO A 175 6.77 -16.58 0.74
CA PRO A 175 6.41 -16.75 -0.67
C PRO A 175 5.57 -15.56 -1.17
N ASN A 176 5.51 -15.38 -2.48
CA ASN A 176 4.60 -14.45 -3.17
C ASN A 176 4.69 -12.97 -2.72
N LEU A 177 5.74 -12.60 -2.00
CA LEU A 177 5.99 -11.22 -1.64
C LEU A 177 6.74 -10.50 -2.78
N THR A 178 6.21 -9.36 -3.22
CA THR A 178 6.77 -8.62 -4.37
C THR A 178 7.63 -7.43 -3.97
N GLY A 179 7.53 -6.98 -2.72
CA GLY A 179 8.32 -5.84 -2.23
C GLY A 179 8.23 -5.62 -0.74
N VAL A 180 9.03 -4.67 -0.27
CA VAL A 180 9.07 -4.26 1.14
C VAL A 180 9.04 -2.74 1.22
N ALA A 181 8.20 -2.19 2.10
CA ALA A 181 8.15 -0.78 2.45
C ALA A 181 8.73 -0.58 3.86
N VAL A 182 9.75 0.28 3.96
CA VAL A 182 10.41 0.58 5.24
C VAL A 182 10.46 2.09 5.45
N GLY A 183 10.00 2.53 6.62
CA GLY A 183 10.16 3.91 7.08
C GLY A 183 11.60 4.19 7.48
N VAL A 184 12.13 5.34 7.05
CA VAL A 184 13.48 5.80 7.39
C VAL A 184 13.43 7.22 7.93
N SER A 185 14.22 7.52 8.96
CA SER A 185 14.20 8.82 9.65
C SER A 185 15.34 9.75 9.25
N SER A 186 16.40 9.23 8.61
CA SER A 186 17.53 10.01 8.14
C SER A 186 18.11 9.42 6.86
N LYS A 187 19.00 10.18 6.19
CA LYS A 187 19.72 9.73 5.00
C LYS A 187 20.64 8.54 5.30
N GLU A 188 21.32 8.57 6.42
CA GLU A 188 22.21 7.50 6.89
C GLU A 188 21.43 6.23 7.19
N HIS A 189 20.26 6.38 7.83
CA HIS A 189 19.35 5.27 8.09
C HIS A 189 18.83 4.68 6.77
N ALA A 190 18.46 5.50 5.81
CA ALA A 190 18.05 5.06 4.47
C ALA A 190 19.17 4.25 3.78
N GLN A 191 20.38 4.79 3.74
CA GLN A 191 21.53 4.12 3.14
C GLN A 191 21.78 2.75 3.76
N THR A 192 21.85 2.68 5.10
CA THR A 192 22.09 1.43 5.82
C THR A 192 20.99 0.41 5.53
N THR A 193 19.73 0.81 5.64
CA THR A 193 18.56 -0.07 5.46
C THR A 193 18.49 -0.61 4.04
N PHE A 194 18.59 0.25 3.03
CA PHE A 194 18.45 -0.18 1.64
C PHE A 194 19.68 -0.94 1.13
N THR A 195 20.89 -0.64 1.61
CA THR A 195 22.09 -1.45 1.30
C THR A 195 21.93 -2.86 1.84
N ARG A 196 21.46 -3.04 3.07
CA ARG A 196 21.24 -4.37 3.66
C ARG A 196 20.13 -5.15 2.95
N LEU A 197 19.01 -4.51 2.64
CA LEU A 197 17.95 -5.12 1.84
C LEU A 197 18.45 -5.61 0.48
N SER A 198 19.15 -4.76 -0.27
CA SER A 198 19.68 -5.08 -1.61
C SER A 198 20.70 -6.22 -1.58
N SER A 199 21.63 -6.21 -0.63
CA SER A 199 22.65 -7.26 -0.53
C SER A 199 22.05 -8.64 -0.23
N ARG A 200 21.05 -8.72 0.61
CA ARG A 200 20.37 -9.98 0.95
C ARG A 200 19.48 -10.49 -0.20
N THR A 201 18.76 -9.61 -0.87
CA THR A 201 17.94 -9.97 -2.04
C THR A 201 18.81 -10.54 -3.18
N SER A 202 20.00 -9.96 -3.43
CA SER A 202 20.94 -10.45 -4.43
C SER A 202 21.46 -11.86 -4.09
N GLN A 203 21.80 -12.12 -2.83
CA GLN A 203 22.25 -13.44 -2.38
C GLN A 203 21.18 -14.51 -2.55
N THR A 204 19.92 -14.19 -2.22
CA THR A 204 18.80 -15.12 -2.39
C THR A 204 18.54 -15.44 -3.86
N SER A 205 18.61 -14.45 -4.74
CA SER A 205 18.42 -14.66 -6.19
C SER A 205 19.53 -15.50 -6.83
N GLU A 206 20.77 -15.43 -6.33
CA GLU A 206 21.88 -16.27 -6.77
C GLU A 206 21.74 -17.72 -6.31
N LEU A 207 21.25 -17.95 -5.10
CA LEU A 207 20.99 -19.31 -4.58
C LEU A 207 19.86 -20.02 -5.35
N VAL A 208 18.82 -19.29 -5.74
CA VAL A 208 17.71 -19.83 -6.53
C VAL A 208 18.14 -20.15 -7.98
N ARG A 209 19.14 -19.43 -8.52
CA ARG A 209 19.66 -19.64 -9.89
C ARG A 209 20.69 -20.77 -10.01
N ARG A 210 21.20 -21.31 -8.90
CA ARG A 210 22.08 -22.49 -8.96
C ARG A 210 21.22 -23.73 -9.20
N PRO A 211 21.26 -24.39 -10.38
CA PRO A 211 20.57 -25.67 -10.54
C PRO A 211 21.23 -26.64 -9.56
N ASN A 212 20.40 -27.41 -8.85
CA ASN A 212 20.86 -28.53 -8.02
C ASN A 212 21.80 -29.37 -8.88
N GLY A 213 23.10 -29.26 -8.61
CA GLY A 213 24.08 -30.11 -9.21
C GLY A 213 23.73 -31.54 -8.79
N LEU A 214 23.18 -32.31 -9.71
CA LEU A 214 23.10 -33.75 -9.60
C LEU A 214 24.54 -34.24 -9.48
N GLY A 215 24.95 -34.53 -8.27
CA GLY A 215 26.13 -35.32 -8.01
C GLY A 215 25.93 -36.70 -8.58
N GLN A 216 26.87 -37.11 -9.37
CA GLN A 216 27.07 -38.46 -9.82
C GLN A 216 27.30 -39.42 -8.64
#